data_6a51f7d9d8a8493b3df1eec6763222dc
#
_entry.id   6a51f7d9d8a8493b3df1eec6763222dc
#
_cell.length_a   1.000
_cell.length_b   1.000
_cell.length_c   1.000
_cell.angle_alpha   90.00
_cell.angle_beta   90.00
_cell.angle_gamma   90.00
#
_symmetry.space_group_name_H-M   'P 1'
#
loop_
_entity.id
_entity.type
_entity.pdbx_description
1 polymer ?
#
loop_
_entity_poly.entity_id
_entity_poly.type
_entity_poly.pdbx_seq_one_letter_code
_entity_poly.pdbx_strand_id
1 'polypeptide(L)'
;MWFWFALCTLLAWSGSDFMSKLGCGEKEDKTSHWKMITAVGFVMGLHAIYQLLFADVEFTLSVMLTYLPVSALYIGSMAIGYFGMRYIELSISSPIMACSGAVVAVLTICVDGISEDVPPLALAAVALVCVGVFGLSLTESREDEALRAERHHAPGVALR
;
A
#
# COMPACT_ATOMS: atom_id res chain seq x y z
N MET A 1 -18.57 16.46 4.68
CA MET A 1 -18.51 15.08 5.25
C MET A 1 -17.41 14.22 4.63
N TRP A 2 -17.23 14.21 3.30
CA TRP A 2 -16.19 13.40 2.62
C TRP A 2 -14.75 13.62 3.14
N PHE A 3 -14.38 14.84 3.51
CA PHE A 3 -13.05 15.19 4.03
C PHE A 3 -12.69 14.40 5.30
N TRP A 4 -13.62 14.30 6.25
CA TRP A 4 -13.39 13.56 7.49
C TRP A 4 -13.25 12.06 7.26
N PHE A 5 -14.02 11.50 6.33
CA PHE A 5 -13.86 10.10 5.93
C PHE A 5 -12.50 9.85 5.25
N ALA A 6 -12.07 10.77 4.39
CA ALA A 6 -10.75 10.69 3.76
C ALA A 6 -9.62 10.75 4.81
N LEU A 7 -9.73 11.64 5.80
CA LEU A 7 -8.77 11.73 6.90
C LEU A 7 -8.74 10.46 7.76
N CYS A 8 -9.89 9.92 8.12
CA CYS A 8 -9.98 8.65 8.85
C CYS A 8 -9.36 7.49 8.05
N THR A 9 -9.62 7.44 6.74
CA THR A 9 -9.05 6.42 5.86
C THR A 9 -7.54 6.53 5.80
N LEU A 10 -7.00 7.75 5.70
CA LEU A 10 -5.56 8.00 5.71
C LEU A 10 -4.91 7.52 7.00
N LEU A 11 -5.49 7.84 8.15
CA LEU A 11 -4.99 7.40 9.45
C LEU A 11 -5.08 5.88 9.61
N ALA A 12 -6.19 5.28 9.19
CA ALA A 12 -6.37 3.83 9.25
C ALA A 12 -5.37 3.10 8.34
N TRP A 13 -5.13 3.62 7.13
CA TRP A 13 -4.15 3.06 6.19
C TRP A 13 -2.73 3.17 6.71
N SER A 14 -2.35 4.34 7.23
CA SER A 14 -1.04 4.56 7.86
C SER A 14 -0.82 3.63 9.06
N GLY A 15 -1.83 3.46 9.91
CA GLY A 15 -1.80 2.50 11.01
C GLY A 15 -1.65 1.04 10.53
N SER A 16 -2.33 0.68 9.44
CA SER A 16 -2.19 -0.64 8.81
C SER A 16 -0.77 -0.89 8.29
N ASP A 17 -0.17 0.09 7.61
CA ASP A 17 1.22 -0.01 7.12
C ASP A 17 2.21 -0.18 8.26
N PHE A 18 2.02 0.58 9.33
CA PHE A 18 2.85 0.48 10.53
C PHE A 18 2.76 -0.92 11.19
N MET A 19 1.54 -1.43 11.39
CA MET A 19 1.33 -2.76 11.94
C MET A 19 1.88 -3.87 11.01
N SER A 20 1.71 -3.69 9.70
CA SER A 20 2.27 -4.61 8.71
C SER A 20 3.79 -4.64 8.74
N LYS A 21 4.42 -3.48 8.93
CA LYS A 21 5.89 -3.40 9.09
C LYS A 21 6.35 -4.09 10.36
N LEU A 22 5.65 -3.90 11.47
CA LEU A 22 5.97 -4.59 12.72
C LEU A 22 5.85 -6.12 12.54
N GLY A 23 4.77 -6.58 11.91
CA GLY A 23 4.53 -8.00 11.68
C GLY A 23 5.52 -8.66 10.70
N CYS A 24 6.02 -7.90 9.71
CA CYS A 24 6.98 -8.39 8.72
C CYS A 24 8.45 -8.15 9.11
N GLY A 25 8.72 -7.25 10.08
CA GLY A 25 10.05 -6.73 10.37
C GLY A 25 10.98 -7.68 11.15
N GLU A 26 10.49 -8.79 11.65
CA GLU A 26 11.28 -9.74 12.44
C GLU A 26 12.25 -10.51 11.52
N LYS A 27 13.54 -10.11 11.53
CA LYS A 27 14.57 -10.65 10.62
C LYS A 27 14.86 -12.14 10.86
N GLU A 28 14.66 -12.61 12.10
CA GLU A 28 14.89 -14.00 12.47
C GLU A 28 13.80 -14.95 11.96
N ASP A 29 12.56 -14.47 11.84
CA ASP A 29 11.45 -15.26 11.31
C ASP A 29 11.32 -15.11 9.79
N LYS A 30 11.85 -16.09 9.07
CA LYS A 30 11.78 -16.15 7.59
C LYS A 30 10.34 -16.23 7.05
N THR A 31 9.38 -16.57 7.91
CA THR A 31 7.98 -16.78 7.53
C THR A 31 7.05 -15.63 7.94
N SER A 32 7.57 -14.55 8.52
CA SER A 32 6.77 -13.43 9.03
C SER A 32 5.83 -12.83 7.99
N HIS A 33 6.29 -12.65 6.74
CA HIS A 33 5.46 -12.15 5.65
C HIS A 33 4.29 -13.10 5.30
N TRP A 34 4.49 -14.42 5.34
CA TRP A 34 3.41 -15.38 5.12
C TRP A 34 2.37 -15.36 6.24
N LYS A 35 2.81 -15.21 7.49
CA LYS A 35 1.90 -15.04 8.64
C LYS A 35 1.06 -13.79 8.48
N MET A 36 1.68 -12.70 8.00
CA MET A 36 0.99 -11.44 7.76
C MET A 36 -0.05 -11.55 6.64
N ILE A 37 0.30 -12.17 5.50
CA ILE A 37 -0.63 -12.44 4.40
C ILE A 37 -1.81 -13.27 4.90
N THR A 38 -1.56 -14.31 5.68
CA THR A 38 -2.60 -15.19 6.22
C THR A 38 -3.52 -14.44 7.18
N ALA A 39 -2.96 -13.60 8.07
CA ALA A 39 -3.74 -12.81 9.03
C ALA A 39 -4.66 -11.80 8.30
N VAL A 40 -4.12 -11.08 7.32
CA VAL A 40 -4.91 -10.14 6.51
C VAL A 40 -5.98 -10.88 5.71
N GLY A 41 -5.63 -12.00 5.06
CA GLY A 41 -6.58 -12.84 4.33
C GLY A 41 -7.70 -13.36 5.22
N PHE A 42 -7.40 -13.72 6.46
CA PHE A 42 -8.41 -14.17 7.42
C PHE A 42 -9.39 -13.04 7.79
N VAL A 43 -8.89 -11.85 8.09
CA VAL A 43 -9.74 -10.69 8.42
C VAL A 43 -10.61 -10.29 7.22
N MET A 44 -10.03 -10.25 6.02
CA MET A 44 -10.78 -9.95 4.79
C MET A 44 -11.81 -11.03 4.48
N GLY A 45 -11.50 -12.30 4.74
CA GLY A 45 -12.42 -13.43 4.61
C GLY A 45 -13.60 -13.31 5.57
N LEU A 46 -13.38 -12.96 6.82
CA LEU A 46 -14.44 -12.69 7.79
C LEU A 46 -15.34 -11.53 7.35
N HIS A 47 -14.73 -10.46 6.82
CA HIS A 47 -15.50 -9.33 6.29
C HIS A 47 -16.34 -9.74 5.07
N ALA A 48 -15.79 -10.56 4.18
CA ALA A 48 -16.55 -11.08 3.03
C ALA A 48 -17.75 -11.95 3.47
N ILE A 49 -17.55 -12.81 4.47
CA ILE A 49 -18.65 -13.61 5.05
C ILE A 49 -19.72 -12.69 5.66
N TYR A 50 -19.31 -11.66 6.39
CA TYR A 50 -20.24 -10.68 6.94
C TYR A 50 -21.07 -10.01 5.84
N GLN A 51 -20.43 -9.58 4.75
CA GLN A 51 -21.12 -8.96 3.62
C GLN A 51 -22.13 -9.92 2.95
N LEU A 52 -21.75 -11.18 2.78
CA LEU A 52 -22.64 -12.21 2.21
C LEU A 52 -23.87 -12.49 3.08
N LEU A 53 -23.72 -12.39 4.41
CA LEU A 53 -24.80 -12.72 5.35
C LEU A 53 -25.75 -11.52 5.61
N PHE A 54 -25.23 -10.27 5.54
CA PHE A 54 -25.96 -9.10 6.03
C PHE A 54 -26.17 -8.00 4.99
N ALA A 55 -25.54 -8.04 3.84
CA ALA A 55 -25.57 -6.95 2.85
C ALA A 55 -26.32 -7.29 1.55
N ASP A 56 -27.11 -8.36 1.52
CA ASP A 56 -27.89 -8.81 0.35
C ASP A 56 -27.08 -8.82 -0.97
N VAL A 57 -25.80 -9.20 -0.89
CA VAL A 57 -24.92 -9.26 -2.05
C VAL A 57 -25.24 -10.52 -2.86
N GLU A 58 -25.62 -10.33 -4.12
CA GLU A 58 -25.82 -11.45 -5.04
C GLU A 58 -24.48 -12.13 -5.40
N PHE A 59 -24.27 -13.31 -4.86
CA PHE A 59 -23.07 -14.10 -5.12
C PHE A 59 -23.30 -15.04 -6.29
N THR A 60 -22.87 -14.62 -7.48
CA THR A 60 -22.98 -15.40 -8.71
C THR A 60 -21.61 -15.92 -9.15
N LEU A 61 -21.54 -17.17 -9.59
CA LEU A 61 -20.29 -17.78 -10.09
C LEU A 61 -19.67 -16.97 -11.25
N SER A 62 -20.49 -16.33 -12.07
CA SER A 62 -20.04 -15.45 -13.15
C SER A 62 -19.25 -14.25 -12.62
N VAL A 63 -19.74 -13.60 -11.57
CA VAL A 63 -19.06 -12.48 -10.91
C VAL A 63 -17.72 -12.94 -10.33
N MET A 64 -17.72 -14.09 -9.67
CA MET A 64 -16.50 -14.66 -9.08
C MET A 64 -15.42 -14.93 -10.14
N LEU A 65 -15.80 -15.53 -11.28
CA LEU A 65 -14.87 -15.81 -12.38
C LEU A 65 -14.35 -14.54 -13.06
N THR A 66 -15.20 -13.52 -13.21
CA THR A 66 -14.82 -12.22 -13.79
C THR A 66 -13.80 -11.49 -12.93
N TYR A 67 -13.94 -11.54 -11.60
CA TYR A 67 -13.02 -10.85 -10.69
C TYR A 67 -11.80 -11.70 -10.27
N LEU A 68 -11.76 -12.98 -10.60
CA LEU A 68 -10.67 -13.88 -10.23
C LEU A 68 -9.28 -13.38 -10.68
N PRO A 69 -9.08 -12.92 -11.94
CA PRO A 69 -7.77 -12.41 -12.37
C PRO A 69 -7.34 -11.18 -11.60
N VAL A 70 -8.28 -10.25 -11.33
CA VAL A 70 -8.00 -9.03 -10.55
C VAL A 70 -7.63 -9.38 -9.11
N SER A 71 -8.37 -10.31 -8.51
CA SER A 71 -8.09 -10.80 -7.14
C SER A 71 -6.73 -11.48 -7.05
N ALA A 72 -6.35 -12.28 -8.04
CA ALA A 72 -5.05 -12.95 -8.10
C ALA A 72 -3.91 -11.93 -8.21
N LEU A 73 -4.06 -10.90 -9.05
CA LEU A 73 -3.09 -9.80 -9.17
C LEU A 73 -2.99 -9.00 -7.87
N TYR A 74 -4.11 -8.73 -7.20
CA TYR A 74 -4.14 -8.02 -5.93
C TYR A 74 -3.40 -8.80 -4.84
N ILE A 75 -3.69 -10.09 -4.67
CA ILE A 75 -3.02 -10.95 -3.69
C ILE A 75 -1.52 -11.06 -4.00
N GLY A 76 -1.16 -11.22 -5.27
CA GLY A 76 0.25 -11.25 -5.70
C GLY A 76 0.98 -9.94 -5.38
N SER A 77 0.37 -8.80 -5.66
CA SER A 77 0.90 -7.48 -5.34
C SER A 77 1.09 -7.29 -3.83
N MET A 78 0.10 -7.66 -3.02
CA MET A 78 0.19 -7.61 -1.55
C MET A 78 1.29 -8.52 -1.01
N ALA A 79 1.44 -9.72 -1.55
CA ALA A 79 2.49 -10.66 -1.16
C ALA A 79 3.88 -10.09 -1.42
N ILE A 80 4.09 -9.48 -2.59
CA ILE A 80 5.34 -8.80 -2.95
C ILE A 80 5.58 -7.60 -2.03
N GLY A 81 4.54 -6.82 -1.73
CA GLY A 81 4.61 -5.69 -0.80
C GLY A 81 5.06 -6.11 0.60
N TYR A 82 4.46 -7.13 1.19
CA TYR A 82 4.85 -7.65 2.51
C TYR A 82 6.27 -8.25 2.51
N PHE A 83 6.66 -8.92 1.42
CA PHE A 83 8.01 -9.37 1.26
C PHE A 83 9.00 -8.19 1.20
N GLY A 84 8.67 -7.13 0.46
CA GLY A 84 9.47 -5.92 0.38
C GLY A 84 9.61 -5.20 1.73
N MET A 85 8.53 -5.08 2.50
CA MET A 85 8.54 -4.45 3.83
C MET A 85 9.52 -5.09 4.81
N ARG A 86 9.90 -6.34 4.60
CA ARG A 86 10.91 -7.01 5.40
C ARG A 86 12.30 -6.41 5.25
N TYR A 87 12.62 -5.94 4.04
CA TYR A 87 13.97 -5.48 3.67
C TYR A 87 14.07 -3.97 3.58
N ILE A 88 12.98 -3.28 3.30
CA ILE A 88 12.92 -1.84 3.05
C ILE A 88 12.37 -1.13 4.28
N GLU A 89 12.91 0.02 4.63
CA GLU A 89 12.39 0.86 5.71
C GLU A 89 11.00 1.41 5.37
N LEU A 90 10.14 1.56 6.39
CA LEU A 90 8.78 2.05 6.20
C LEU A 90 8.74 3.48 5.65
N SER A 91 9.70 4.30 6.05
CA SER A 91 9.89 5.68 5.57
C SER A 91 10.03 5.78 4.05
N ILE A 92 10.56 4.73 3.43
CA ILE A 92 10.75 4.63 1.97
C ILE A 92 9.58 3.89 1.33
N SER A 93 9.19 2.77 1.92
CA SER A 93 8.17 1.88 1.37
C SER A 93 6.80 2.56 1.31
N SER A 94 6.39 3.28 2.37
CA SER A 94 5.06 3.88 2.46
C SER A 94 4.82 4.97 1.39
N PRO A 95 5.72 5.94 1.15
CA PRO A 95 5.56 6.89 0.05
C PRO A 95 5.54 6.25 -1.34
N ILE A 96 6.35 5.21 -1.56
CA ILE A 96 6.35 4.49 -2.85
C ILE A 96 5.00 3.79 -3.07
N MET A 97 4.46 3.14 -2.05
CA MET A 97 3.14 2.52 -2.13
C MET A 97 2.02 3.56 -2.34
N ALA A 98 2.12 4.72 -1.71
CA ALA A 98 1.18 5.82 -1.90
C ALA A 98 1.17 6.38 -3.33
N CYS A 99 2.25 6.20 -4.09
CA CYS A 99 2.31 6.55 -5.50
C CYS A 99 1.38 5.76 -6.41
N SER A 100 0.86 4.63 -5.95
CA SER A 100 -0.05 3.81 -6.76
C SER A 100 -1.25 4.62 -7.27
N GLY A 101 -1.79 5.53 -6.46
CA GLY A 101 -2.86 6.46 -6.88
C GLY A 101 -2.45 7.39 -8.01
N ALA A 102 -1.22 7.93 -7.97
CA ALA A 102 -0.70 8.77 -9.05
C ALA A 102 -0.47 7.98 -10.34
N VAL A 103 0.04 6.74 -10.23
CA VAL A 103 0.20 5.85 -11.39
C VAL A 103 -1.15 5.52 -12.02
N VAL A 104 -2.16 5.19 -11.22
CA VAL A 104 -3.53 4.95 -11.70
C VAL A 104 -4.08 6.19 -12.42
N ALA A 105 -3.93 7.37 -11.83
CA ALA A 105 -4.39 8.62 -12.45
C ALA A 105 -3.72 8.87 -13.81
N VAL A 106 -2.40 8.67 -13.91
CA VAL A 106 -1.66 8.80 -15.17
C VAL A 106 -2.15 7.77 -16.21
N LEU A 107 -2.33 6.51 -15.81
CA LEU A 107 -2.84 5.46 -16.70
C LEU A 107 -4.24 5.78 -17.19
N THR A 108 -5.13 6.25 -16.32
CA THR A 108 -6.49 6.65 -16.69
C THR A 108 -6.46 7.78 -17.72
N ILE A 109 -5.63 8.81 -17.50
CA ILE A 109 -5.44 9.89 -18.46
C ILE A 109 -4.90 9.39 -19.82
N CYS A 110 -4.00 8.41 -19.81
CA CYS A 110 -3.44 7.84 -21.04
C CYS A 110 -4.46 7.00 -21.82
N VAL A 111 -5.38 6.31 -21.14
CA VAL A 111 -6.37 5.42 -21.77
C VAL A 111 -7.63 6.19 -22.18
N ASP A 112 -8.18 6.97 -21.26
CA ASP A 112 -9.49 7.64 -21.42
C ASP A 112 -9.34 9.10 -21.88
N GLY A 113 -8.13 9.65 -21.84
CA GLY A 113 -7.87 11.06 -22.10
C GLY A 113 -8.15 11.93 -20.86
N ILE A 114 -7.91 13.23 -21.02
CA ILE A 114 -8.26 14.20 -19.98
C ILE A 114 -9.74 14.53 -20.14
N SER A 115 -10.58 14.03 -19.24
CA SER A 115 -11.99 14.41 -19.18
C SER A 115 -12.10 15.90 -18.83
N GLU A 116 -13.04 16.60 -19.43
CA GLU A 116 -13.31 18.03 -19.12
C GLU A 116 -13.70 18.24 -17.64
N ASP A 117 -14.15 17.18 -16.96
CA ASP A 117 -14.56 17.19 -15.56
C ASP A 117 -13.39 17.10 -14.58
N VAL A 118 -12.14 16.85 -15.02
CA VAL A 118 -10.98 16.75 -14.13
C VAL A 118 -10.49 18.15 -13.74
N PRO A 119 -10.64 18.56 -12.48
CA PRO A 119 -10.22 19.88 -12.07
C PRO A 119 -8.70 20.04 -12.18
N PRO A 120 -8.18 21.20 -12.64
CA PRO A 120 -6.74 21.44 -12.76
C PRO A 120 -5.96 21.21 -11.45
N LEU A 121 -6.64 21.43 -10.33
CA LEU A 121 -6.10 21.18 -8.98
C LEU A 121 -5.78 19.71 -8.75
N ALA A 122 -6.59 18.79 -9.28
CA ALA A 122 -6.34 17.34 -9.17
C ALA A 122 -5.09 16.94 -9.97
N LEU A 123 -4.91 17.48 -11.17
CA LEU A 123 -3.70 17.26 -11.98
C LEU A 123 -2.44 17.81 -11.27
N ALA A 124 -2.55 19.02 -10.70
CA ALA A 124 -1.46 19.60 -9.91
C ALA A 124 -1.12 18.74 -8.67
N ALA A 125 -2.12 18.18 -7.99
CA ALA A 125 -1.90 17.28 -6.86
C ALA A 125 -1.17 15.98 -7.27
N VAL A 126 -1.57 15.36 -8.38
CA VAL A 126 -0.89 14.17 -8.95
C VAL A 126 0.56 14.50 -9.28
N ALA A 127 0.82 15.63 -9.96
CA ALA A 127 2.17 16.07 -10.30
C ALA A 127 3.02 16.30 -9.04
N LEU A 128 2.44 16.94 -8.02
CA LEU A 128 3.13 17.18 -6.74
C LEU A 128 3.52 15.88 -6.04
N VAL A 129 2.62 14.88 -6.01
CA VAL A 129 2.90 13.56 -5.46
C VAL A 129 4.05 12.88 -6.23
N CYS A 130 4.01 12.90 -7.56
CA CYS A 130 5.08 12.33 -8.38
C CYS A 130 6.44 12.99 -8.10
N VAL A 131 6.48 14.32 -8.01
CA VAL A 131 7.70 15.07 -7.70
C VAL A 131 8.20 14.76 -6.29
N GLY A 132 7.29 14.68 -5.31
CA GLY A 132 7.63 14.34 -3.92
C GLY A 132 8.29 12.97 -3.80
N VAL A 133 7.73 11.96 -4.45
CA VAL A 133 8.28 10.59 -4.41
C VAL A 133 9.58 10.48 -5.18
N PHE A 134 9.68 11.12 -6.34
CA PHE A 134 10.93 11.16 -7.08
C PHE A 134 12.03 11.86 -6.26
N GLY A 135 11.70 12.99 -5.60
CA GLY A 135 12.60 13.69 -4.69
C GLY A 135 13.05 12.81 -3.52
N LEU A 136 12.13 12.08 -2.90
CA LEU A 136 12.44 11.14 -1.82
C LEU A 136 13.40 10.03 -2.30
N SER A 137 13.12 9.44 -3.44
CA SER A 137 13.97 8.41 -4.04
C SER A 137 15.39 8.92 -4.35
N LEU A 138 15.50 10.18 -4.82
CA LEU A 138 16.80 10.80 -5.08
C LEU A 138 17.58 11.11 -3.80
N THR A 139 16.92 11.59 -2.75
CA THR A 139 17.59 11.85 -1.47
C THR A 139 18.10 10.57 -0.84
N GLU A 140 17.31 9.54 -0.86
CA GLU A 140 17.67 8.22 -0.32
C GLU A 140 18.83 7.58 -1.09
N SER A 141 18.84 7.70 -2.42
CA SER A 141 19.95 7.17 -3.24
C SER A 141 21.27 7.89 -3.00
N ARG A 142 21.24 9.10 -2.46
CA ARG A 142 22.42 9.91 -2.13
C ARG A 142 22.87 9.76 -0.68
N GLU A 143 22.15 9.01 0.11
CA GLU A 143 22.57 8.76 1.49
C GLU A 143 23.84 7.94 1.50
N ASP A 144 24.85 8.45 2.20
CA ASP A 144 26.17 7.81 2.25
C ASP A 144 26.05 6.41 2.87
N GLU A 145 26.71 5.41 2.27
CA GLU A 145 26.68 4.01 2.77
C GLU A 145 27.08 3.92 4.25
N ALA A 146 27.95 4.83 4.71
CA ALA A 146 28.35 4.93 6.10
C ALA A 146 27.18 5.28 7.04
N LEU A 147 26.34 6.24 6.66
CA LEU A 147 25.15 6.62 7.42
C LEU A 147 24.09 5.50 7.42
N ARG A 148 23.95 4.79 6.32
CA ARG A 148 23.11 3.60 6.24
C ARG A 148 23.61 2.48 7.17
N ALA A 149 24.90 2.23 7.16
CA ALA A 149 25.52 1.22 8.04
C ALA A 149 25.36 1.62 9.51
N GLU A 150 25.46 2.90 9.86
CA GLU A 150 25.26 3.39 11.22
C GLU A 150 23.81 3.25 11.69
N ARG A 151 22.83 3.54 10.83
CA ARG A 151 21.39 3.31 11.12
C ARG A 151 21.07 1.83 11.31
N HIS A 152 21.67 0.95 10.54
CA HIS A 152 21.48 -0.50 10.67
C HIS A 152 22.15 -1.09 11.90
N HIS A 153 23.19 -0.44 12.42
CA HIS A 153 23.93 -0.88 13.61
C HIS A 153 23.47 -0.22 14.91
N ALA A 154 22.60 0.81 14.87
CA ALA A 154 22.02 1.42 16.05
C ALA A 154 20.85 0.56 16.58
N PRO A 155 21.08 -0.31 17.59
CA PRO A 155 20.04 -1.25 18.06
C PRO A 155 18.96 -0.59 18.93
N GLY A 156 18.82 0.71 18.87
CA GLY A 156 17.99 1.51 19.78
C GLY A 156 16.84 2.30 19.16
N VAL A 157 16.73 2.36 17.84
CA VAL A 157 15.65 3.13 17.14
C VAL A 157 14.59 2.23 16.50
N ALA A 158 14.79 0.93 16.49
CA ALA A 158 13.67 0.02 16.33
C ALA A 158 12.84 0.10 17.63
N LEU A 159 11.67 0.71 17.57
CA LEU A 159 10.68 0.72 18.62
C LEU A 159 10.62 -0.65 19.31
N ARG A 160 11.14 -0.68 20.54
CA ARG A 160 10.86 -1.72 21.51
C ARG A 160 9.44 -1.55 22.00
#